data_419bc90b53726be0d1535f256d995fce
#
_entry.id   419bc90b53726be0d1535f256d995fce
#
_cell.length_a   1.000
_cell.length_b   1.000
_cell.length_c   1.000
_cell.angle_alpha   90.00
_cell.angle_beta   90.00
_cell.angle_gamma   90.00
#
_symmetry.space_group_name_H-M   'P 1'
#
loop_
_entity.id
_entity.type
_entity.pdbx_description
1 polymer ?
#
loop_
_entity_poly.entity_id
_entity_poly.type
_entity_poly.pdbx_seq_one_letter_code
_entity_poly.pdbx_strand_id
1 'polypeptide(L)'
;MHVALYARVSTTRQADNDLSIPDQLRQLREWAAANGHLVIQEYVEPGASATDDKRPVFQQMISDAMMKPAAFEVIVIHSLSRFFRDGIEFGVYERKLAKNKVKVVSIT
;
A
#
# COMPACT_ATOMS: atom_id res chain seq x y z
N MET A 1 5.67 0.60 -15.78
CA MET A 1 5.86 -0.43 -14.75
C MET A 1 4.51 -0.93 -14.26
N HIS A 2 4.48 -2.17 -13.83
CA HIS A 2 3.29 -2.73 -13.19
C HIS A 2 3.26 -2.33 -11.74
N VAL A 3 2.15 -1.75 -11.30
CA VAL A 3 2.05 -1.26 -9.94
C VAL A 3 0.83 -1.84 -9.23
N ALA A 4 0.93 -1.96 -7.92
CA ALA A 4 -0.18 -2.30 -7.05
C ALA A 4 -0.50 -1.08 -6.19
N LEU A 5 -1.76 -0.85 -5.93
CA LEU A 5 -2.20 0.24 -5.05
C LEU A 5 -2.65 -0.34 -3.72
N TYR A 6 -2.33 0.34 -2.64
CA TYR A 6 -2.78 -0.07 -1.32
C TYR A 6 -3.45 1.10 -0.63
N ALA A 7 -4.69 0.90 -0.22
CA ALA A 7 -5.48 1.91 0.47
C ALA A 7 -5.95 1.38 1.81
N ARG A 8 -5.86 2.21 2.84
CA ARG A 8 -6.24 1.85 4.19
C ARG A 8 -6.73 3.08 4.94
N VAL A 9 -7.74 2.90 5.77
CA VAL A 9 -8.15 3.95 6.72
C VAL A 9 -8.09 3.39 8.13
N SER A 10 -7.82 4.26 9.11
CA SER A 10 -7.89 3.85 10.50
C SER A 10 -9.35 3.74 10.92
N THR A 11 -9.61 2.93 11.92
CA THR A 11 -10.98 2.61 12.35
C THR A 11 -11.52 3.52 13.41
N THR A 12 -10.75 4.50 13.84
CA THR A 12 -11.11 5.33 14.96
C THR A 12 -11.49 6.73 14.51
N ARG A 13 -11.57 7.64 15.44
CA ARG A 13 -11.92 9.05 15.17
C ARG A 13 -11.02 9.68 14.11
N GLN A 14 -9.85 9.15 13.90
CA GLN A 14 -8.93 9.64 12.86
C GLN A 14 -9.49 9.42 11.47
N ALA A 15 -10.40 8.47 11.32
CA ALA A 15 -11.02 8.22 10.02
C ALA A 15 -11.75 9.46 9.47
N ASP A 16 -12.22 10.33 10.36
CA ASP A 16 -12.90 11.56 9.93
C ASP A 16 -11.93 12.54 9.26
N ASN A 17 -10.64 12.45 9.59
CA ASN A 17 -9.61 13.30 9.00
C ASN A 17 -8.84 12.60 7.89
N ASP A 18 -9.10 11.32 7.68
CA ASP A 18 -8.44 10.56 6.64
C ASP A 18 -9.23 10.64 5.34
N LEU A 19 -8.52 10.57 4.23
CA LEU A 19 -9.19 10.39 2.96
C LEU A 19 -9.91 9.05 2.97
N SER A 20 -11.11 9.02 2.43
CA SER A 20 -11.86 7.78 2.26
C SER A 20 -11.10 6.85 1.31
N ILE A 21 -11.41 5.57 1.38
CA ILE A 21 -10.78 4.59 0.46
C ILE A 21 -11.03 4.96 -0.99
N PRO A 22 -12.26 5.30 -1.43
CA PRO A 22 -12.46 5.73 -2.83
C PRO A 22 -11.59 6.93 -3.22
N ASP A 23 -11.45 7.91 -2.32
CA ASP A 23 -10.62 9.08 -2.61
C ASP A 23 -9.15 8.73 -2.70
N GLN A 24 -8.65 7.86 -1.82
CA GLN A 24 -7.28 7.39 -1.90
C GLN A 24 -7.03 6.67 -3.21
N LEU A 25 -7.90 5.75 -3.59
CA LEU A 25 -7.75 5.00 -4.84
C LEU A 25 -7.76 5.91 -6.05
N ARG A 26 -8.65 6.91 -6.05
CA ARG A 26 -8.71 7.87 -7.15
C ARG A 26 -7.37 8.58 -7.32
N GLN A 27 -6.81 9.10 -6.23
CA GLN A 27 -5.53 9.81 -6.28
C GLN A 27 -4.40 8.88 -6.69
N LEU A 28 -4.39 7.65 -6.19
CA LEU A 28 -3.37 6.68 -6.55
C LEU A 28 -3.45 6.30 -8.03
N ARG A 29 -4.66 6.10 -8.54
CA ARG A 29 -4.85 5.79 -9.97
C ARG A 29 -4.40 6.95 -10.85
N GLU A 30 -4.74 8.18 -10.46
CA GLU A 30 -4.33 9.37 -11.20
C GLU A 30 -2.81 9.50 -11.23
N TRP A 31 -2.17 9.26 -10.08
CA TRP A 31 -0.72 9.30 -10.00
C TRP A 31 -0.07 8.25 -10.91
N ALA A 32 -0.59 7.04 -10.88
CA ALA A 32 -0.07 5.95 -11.70
C ALA A 32 -0.20 6.28 -13.19
N ALA A 33 -1.35 6.79 -13.60
CA ALA A 33 -1.58 7.15 -14.99
C ALA A 33 -0.65 8.29 -15.42
N ALA A 34 -0.48 9.29 -14.57
CA ALA A 34 0.37 10.43 -14.87
C ALA A 34 1.84 10.03 -15.01
N ASN A 35 2.25 8.95 -14.37
CA ASN A 35 3.62 8.47 -14.41
C ASN A 35 3.82 7.29 -15.37
N GLY A 36 2.81 6.97 -16.17
CA GLY A 36 2.92 5.92 -17.18
C GLY A 36 2.94 4.51 -16.62
N HIS A 37 2.37 4.30 -15.45
CA HIS A 37 2.33 2.99 -14.82
C HIS A 37 1.00 2.28 -15.11
N LEU A 38 1.04 0.96 -15.11
CA LEU A 38 -0.16 0.14 -15.28
C LEU A 38 -0.56 -0.45 -13.93
N VAL A 39 -1.74 -0.12 -13.47
CA VAL A 39 -2.28 -0.66 -12.21
C VAL A 39 -2.81 -2.06 -12.48
N ILE A 40 -2.18 -3.06 -11.87
CA ILE A 40 -2.59 -4.46 -12.07
C ILE A 40 -3.36 -5.02 -10.88
N GLN A 41 -3.28 -4.38 -9.72
CA GLN A 41 -3.95 -4.85 -8.53
C GLN A 41 -4.22 -3.69 -7.58
N GLU A 42 -5.37 -3.72 -6.93
CA GLU A 42 -5.71 -2.76 -5.89
C GLU A 42 -5.99 -3.54 -4.61
N TYR A 43 -5.26 -3.21 -3.55
CA TYR A 43 -5.44 -3.83 -2.24
C TYR A 43 -6.13 -2.83 -1.33
N VAL A 44 -7.28 -3.20 -0.81
CA VAL A 44 -8.06 -2.34 0.07
C VAL A 44 -8.16 -3.03 1.43
N GLU A 45 -7.58 -2.40 2.45
CA GLU A 45 -7.65 -2.89 3.80
C GLU A 45 -8.89 -2.30 4.44
N PRO A 46 -9.92 -3.09 4.74
CA PRO A 46 -11.10 -2.54 5.41
C PRO A 46 -10.71 -2.02 6.77
N GLY A 47 -11.42 -0.99 7.22
CA GLY A 47 -11.20 -0.44 8.55
C GLY A 47 -11.45 -1.48 9.60
N ALA A 48 -10.40 -2.14 10.07
CA ALA A 48 -10.48 -3.13 11.11
C ALA A 48 -10.55 -2.45 12.47
N SER A 49 -10.96 -3.19 13.50
CA SER A 49 -10.94 -2.64 14.84
C SER A 49 -9.51 -2.21 15.21
N ALA A 50 -9.41 -1.26 16.13
CA ALA A 50 -8.11 -0.73 16.54
C ALA A 50 -7.18 -1.80 17.10
N THR A 51 -7.72 -2.94 17.45
CA THR A 51 -6.94 -4.06 18.00
C THR A 51 -6.46 -5.04 16.94
N ASP A 52 -6.90 -4.87 15.69
CA ASP A 52 -6.53 -5.80 14.64
C ASP A 52 -5.31 -5.28 13.87
N ASP A 53 -4.14 -5.66 14.35
CA ASP A 53 -2.87 -5.32 13.70
C ASP A 53 -2.50 -6.30 12.60
N LYS A 54 -3.32 -7.30 12.36
CA LYS A 54 -2.95 -8.39 11.45
C LYS A 54 -2.95 -7.97 10.00
N ARG A 55 -3.79 -7.01 9.63
CA ARG A 55 -3.86 -6.48 8.27
C ARG A 55 -3.78 -7.58 7.22
N PRO A 56 -4.82 -8.42 7.09
CA PRO A 56 -4.75 -9.58 6.19
C PRO A 56 -4.52 -9.20 4.73
N VAL A 57 -5.06 -8.07 4.29
CA VAL A 57 -4.87 -7.62 2.91
C VAL A 57 -3.43 -7.20 2.69
N PHE A 58 -2.83 -6.49 3.66
CA PHE A 58 -1.42 -6.14 3.61
C PHE A 58 -0.55 -7.39 3.51
N GLN A 59 -0.84 -8.40 4.32
CA GLN A 59 -0.08 -9.65 4.29
C GLN A 59 -0.19 -10.34 2.94
N GLN A 60 -1.38 -10.34 2.35
CA GLN A 60 -1.57 -10.91 1.02
C GLN A 60 -0.77 -10.15 -0.03
N MET A 61 -0.75 -8.82 0.07
CA MET A 61 0.01 -7.98 -0.85
C MET A 61 1.51 -8.30 -0.77
N ILE A 62 2.03 -8.43 0.44
CA ILE A 62 3.45 -8.76 0.63
C ILE A 62 3.75 -10.15 0.06
N SER A 63 2.86 -11.12 0.29
CA SER A 63 3.01 -12.45 -0.27
C SER A 63 3.07 -12.43 -1.80
N ASP A 64 2.18 -11.67 -2.43
CA ASP A 64 2.15 -11.52 -3.88
C ASP A 64 3.43 -10.84 -4.39
N ALA A 65 3.93 -9.85 -3.64
CA ALA A 65 5.15 -9.14 -4.01
C ALA A 65 6.39 -10.03 -3.91
N MET A 66 6.33 -11.05 -3.08
CA MET A 66 7.47 -11.96 -2.88
C MET A 66 7.46 -13.17 -3.80
N MET A 67 6.45 -13.28 -4.68
CA MET A 67 6.43 -14.34 -5.68
C MET A 67 7.53 -14.12 -6.71
N LYS A 68 7.92 -15.18 -7.40
CA LYS A 68 8.96 -15.11 -8.43
C LYS A 68 8.40 -15.62 -9.76
N PRO A 69 8.20 -14.73 -10.72
CA PRO A 69 8.43 -13.28 -10.63
C PRO A 69 7.36 -12.58 -9.79
N ALA A 70 7.70 -11.41 -9.28
CA ALA A 70 6.74 -10.62 -8.52
C ALA A 70 5.56 -10.24 -9.42
N ALA A 71 4.38 -10.19 -8.81
CA ALA A 71 3.17 -9.82 -9.56
C ALA A 71 3.23 -8.35 -10.03
N PHE A 72 3.96 -7.51 -9.32
CA PHE A 72 4.11 -6.10 -9.64
C PHE A 72 5.49 -5.62 -9.16
N GLU A 73 5.91 -4.47 -9.64
CA GLU A 73 7.23 -3.93 -9.36
C GLU A 73 7.22 -2.79 -8.34
N VAL A 74 6.06 -2.14 -8.17
CA VAL A 74 5.93 -0.98 -7.28
C VAL A 74 4.63 -1.12 -6.50
N ILE A 75 4.71 -0.82 -5.20
CA ILE A 75 3.54 -0.66 -4.35
C ILE A 75 3.38 0.84 -4.13
N VAL A 76 2.22 1.38 -4.51
CA VAL A 76 1.95 2.81 -4.39
C VAL A 76 0.97 3.04 -3.25
N ILE A 77 1.34 3.94 -2.34
CA ILE A 77 0.54 4.26 -1.16
C ILE A 77 0.33 5.76 -1.07
N HIS A 78 -0.70 6.18 -0.35
CA HIS A 78 -0.98 7.61 -0.18
C HIS A 78 0.06 8.28 0.70
N SER A 79 0.34 7.69 1.86
CA SER A 79 1.37 8.22 2.75
C SER A 79 1.98 7.09 3.58
N LEU A 80 3.26 7.24 3.95
CA LEU A 80 3.97 6.22 4.72
C LEU A 80 3.36 6.02 6.10
N SER A 81 2.88 7.09 6.72
CA SER A 81 2.28 7.00 8.05
C SER A 81 1.02 6.14 8.08
N ARG A 82 0.36 5.98 6.94
CA ARG A 82 -0.82 5.13 6.80
C ARG A 82 -0.48 3.68 6.52
N PHE A 83 0.71 3.46 5.97
CA PHE A 83 1.14 2.14 5.52
C PHE A 83 1.88 1.39 6.62
N PHE A 84 2.77 2.08 7.32
CA PHE A 84 3.60 1.46 8.35
C PHE A 84 3.40 2.17 9.68
N ARG A 85 3.53 1.40 10.77
CA ARG A 85 3.43 1.95 12.11
C ARG A 85 4.56 2.91 12.43
N ASP A 86 5.76 2.55 12.01
CA ASP A 86 6.95 3.31 12.35
C ASP A 86 8.02 3.10 11.29
N GLY A 87 9.12 3.84 11.41
CA GLY A 87 10.20 3.76 10.45
C GLY A 87 10.93 2.43 10.45
N ILE A 88 10.92 1.73 11.58
CA ILE A 88 11.59 0.43 11.68
C ILE A 88 10.84 -0.59 10.83
N GLU A 89 9.51 -0.63 10.96
CA GLU A 89 8.68 -1.52 10.16
C GLU A 89 8.84 -1.22 8.67
N PHE A 90 8.83 0.06 8.31
CA PHE A 90 9.05 0.45 6.92
C PHE A 90 10.39 -0.09 6.40
N GLY A 91 11.47 0.11 7.16
CA GLY A 91 12.79 -0.33 6.73
C GLY A 91 12.88 -1.84 6.54
N VAL A 92 12.23 -2.60 7.42
CA VAL A 92 12.22 -4.06 7.31
C VAL A 92 11.53 -4.50 6.03
N TYR A 93 10.34 -3.98 5.76
CA TYR A 93 9.60 -4.36 4.57
C TYR A 93 10.25 -3.83 3.30
N GLU A 94 10.79 -2.62 3.34
CA GLU A 94 11.49 -2.07 2.18
C GLU A 94 12.64 -2.95 1.74
N ARG A 95 13.46 -3.39 2.69
CA ARG A 95 14.59 -4.27 2.38
C ARG A 95 14.12 -5.63 1.86
N LYS A 96 13.08 -6.19 2.49
CA LYS A 96 12.53 -7.47 2.07
C LYS A 96 12.01 -7.42 0.63
N LEU A 97 11.27 -6.36 0.32
CA LEU A 97 10.71 -6.18 -1.02
C LEU A 97 11.80 -5.91 -2.05
N ALA A 98 12.81 -5.14 -1.68
CA ALA A 98 13.91 -4.83 -2.59
C ALA A 98 14.65 -6.08 -3.06
N LYS A 99 14.72 -7.11 -2.23
CA LYS A 99 15.33 -8.37 -2.62
C LYS A 99 14.61 -9.02 -3.80
N ASN A 100 13.33 -8.72 -3.99
CA ASN A 100 12.55 -9.22 -5.11
C ASN A 100 12.24 -8.12 -6.12
N LYS A 101 13.02 -7.03 -6.10
CA LYS A 101 12.93 -5.92 -7.04
C LYS A 101 11.60 -5.19 -6.99
N VAL A 102 11.00 -5.14 -5.80
CA VAL A 102 9.77 -4.40 -5.55
C VAL A 102 10.08 -3.21 -4.67
N LYS A 103 9.55 -2.04 -5.00
CA LYS A 103 9.75 -0.84 -4.20
C LYS A 103 8.42 -0.23 -3.77
N VAL A 104 8.46 0.59 -2.73
CA VAL A 104 7.29 1.28 -2.20
C VAL A 104 7.42 2.76 -2.52
N VAL A 105 6.35 3.35 -3.04
CA VAL A 105 6.31 4.78 -3.37
C VAL A 105 5.12 5.41 -2.66
N SER A 106 5.39 6.49 -1.95
CA SER A 106 4.35 7.31 -1.32
C SER A 106 4.12 8.54 -2.19
N ILE A 107 2.86 8.86 -2.47
CA ILE A 107 2.55 10.01 -3.33
C ILE A 107 2.48 11.32 -2.56
N THR A 108 2.57 11.28 -1.23
CA THR A 108 2.61 12.51 -0.42
C THR A 108 3.85 12.59 0.43
#